data_f6c984e9af8325d266caf3d89cbfb8fe
#
_entry.id   f6c984e9af8325d266caf3d89cbfb8fe
#
_cell.length_a   1.000
_cell.length_b   1.000
_cell.length_c   1.000
_cell.angle_alpha   90.00
_cell.angle_beta   90.00
_cell.angle_gamma   90.00
#
_symmetry.space_group_name_H-M   'P 1'
#
loop_
_entity.id
_entity.type
_entity.pdbx_description
1 polymer ?
#
loop_
_entity_poly.entity_id
_entity_poly.type
_entity_poly.pdbx_seq_one_letter_code
_entity_poly.pdbx_strand_id
1 'polypeptide(L)'
;MVQGVDEWLNTPRRPWEASGTSGMKALVNGVINFSELDGWWDEAYTPEVGWALGDRKEHGDSPEWDAQEANQLYHLLETEVIPAFYDRNEKEVPLLWTAKMRNSMAELTPQFSTNRTLKEYTEQYYIPAAQAYKTVLQQMESLDRK
;
A
#
# COMPACT_ATOMS: atom_id res chain seq x y z
N MET A 1 18.04 2.56 5.99
CA MET A 1 16.91 3.44 6.36
C MET A 1 15.71 2.61 6.80
N VAL A 2 15.15 1.73 5.99
CA VAL A 2 13.93 0.93 6.32
C VAL A 2 14.01 0.11 7.61
N GLN A 3 15.21 -0.32 8.02
CA GLN A 3 15.43 -1.10 9.26
C GLN A 3 15.67 -0.24 10.52
N GLY A 4 15.67 1.07 10.39
CA GLY A 4 16.01 1.97 11.49
C GLY A 4 14.99 3.09 11.72
N VAL A 5 13.74 2.86 11.28
CA VAL A 5 12.62 3.78 11.48
C VAL A 5 11.40 3.02 11.94
N ASP A 6 10.56 3.66 12.72
CA ASP A 6 9.33 3.08 13.27
C ASP A 6 8.11 3.45 12.42
N GLU A 7 8.16 4.58 11.73
CA GLU A 7 7.10 5.10 10.87
C GLU A 7 7.65 5.55 9.52
N TRP A 8 6.86 5.34 8.49
CA TRP A 8 7.12 5.77 7.12
C TRP A 8 6.12 6.84 6.72
N LEU A 9 6.52 8.10 6.89
CA LEU A 9 5.74 9.25 6.45
C LEU A 9 5.97 9.50 4.96
N ASN A 10 4.89 9.57 4.18
CA ASN A 10 4.93 9.80 2.74
C ASN A 10 3.81 10.77 2.32
N THR A 11 4.18 11.92 1.79
CA THR A 11 3.26 13.02 1.46
C THR A 11 3.36 13.39 -0.03
N PRO A 12 3.07 12.47 -0.95
CA PRO A 12 3.00 12.81 -2.38
C PRO A 12 1.79 13.71 -2.62
N ARG A 13 1.86 14.53 -3.64
CA ARG A 13 0.68 15.24 -4.14
C ARG A 13 -0.10 14.32 -5.07
N ARG A 14 -1.36 14.04 -4.73
CA ARG A 14 -2.23 13.23 -5.58
C ARG A 14 -2.48 13.92 -6.94
N PRO A 15 -2.43 13.22 -8.08
CA PRO A 15 -2.33 11.76 -8.28
C PRO A 15 -0.91 11.28 -8.62
N TRP A 16 0.12 11.86 -8.05
CA TRP A 16 1.50 11.74 -8.53
C TRP A 16 2.33 10.65 -7.84
N GLU A 17 1.74 9.92 -6.90
CA GLU A 17 2.37 8.73 -6.35
C GLU A 17 2.38 7.61 -7.41
N ALA A 18 3.55 7.13 -7.77
CA ALA A 18 3.68 6.07 -8.78
C ALA A 18 3.15 4.73 -8.25
N SER A 19 4.00 3.95 -7.57
CA SER A 19 3.62 2.64 -7.04
C SER A 19 3.80 2.52 -5.52
N GLY A 20 4.57 3.40 -4.89
CA GLY A 20 4.77 3.42 -3.44
C GLY A 20 5.57 2.24 -2.88
N THR A 21 6.51 1.66 -3.66
CA THR A 21 7.29 0.48 -3.24
C THR A 21 8.14 0.72 -1.99
N SER A 22 8.45 1.96 -1.65
CA SER A 22 9.16 2.31 -0.41
C SER A 22 8.32 2.00 0.81
N GLY A 23 7.04 2.36 0.82
CA GLY A 23 6.08 2.02 1.87
C GLY A 23 5.86 0.51 1.99
N MET A 24 5.80 -0.21 0.87
CA MET A 24 5.71 -1.68 0.87
C MET A 24 6.96 -2.33 1.50
N LYS A 25 8.15 -1.79 1.24
CA LYS A 25 9.39 -2.26 1.88
C LYS A 25 9.44 -1.93 3.37
N ALA A 26 8.93 -0.76 3.75
CA ALA A 26 8.78 -0.38 5.14
C ALA A 26 7.85 -1.36 5.88
N LEU A 27 6.68 -1.62 5.32
CA LEU A 27 5.69 -2.57 5.81
C LEU A 27 6.28 -3.95 6.16
N VAL A 28 7.00 -4.58 5.25
CA VAL A 28 7.55 -5.94 5.48
C VAL A 28 8.67 -5.96 6.52
N ASN A 29 9.17 -4.81 6.93
CA ASN A 29 10.13 -4.62 8.02
C ASN A 29 9.45 -4.18 9.34
N GLY A 30 8.13 -4.18 9.42
CA GLY A 30 7.38 -3.81 10.61
C GLY A 30 7.19 -2.31 10.82
N VAL A 31 7.53 -1.49 9.84
CA VAL A 31 7.33 -0.04 9.87
C VAL A 31 5.89 0.28 9.52
N ILE A 32 5.23 1.15 10.29
CA ILE A 32 3.85 1.56 10.02
C ILE A 32 3.87 2.66 8.95
N ASN A 33 2.96 2.59 7.99
CA ASN A 33 2.80 3.62 6.98
C ASN A 33 1.83 4.71 7.45
N PHE A 34 2.24 5.95 7.28
CA PHE A 34 1.43 7.15 7.37
C PHE A 34 1.58 7.91 6.06
N SER A 35 0.61 7.80 5.19
CA SER A 35 0.75 8.28 3.81
C SER A 35 -0.52 8.94 3.28
N GLU A 36 -0.34 9.80 2.29
CA GLU A 36 -1.43 10.27 1.43
C GLU A 36 -2.17 9.08 0.81
N LEU A 37 -3.50 9.21 0.70
CA LEU A 37 -4.37 8.24 0.03
C LEU A 37 -4.18 8.32 -1.47
N ASP A 38 -3.03 7.83 -1.93
CA ASP A 38 -2.63 7.74 -3.32
C ASP A 38 -1.79 6.46 -3.56
N GLY A 39 -1.64 6.06 -4.82
CA GLY A 39 -0.93 4.83 -5.18
C GLY A 39 -1.45 3.61 -4.42
N TRP A 40 -0.53 2.77 -3.95
CA TRP A 40 -0.89 1.54 -3.24
C TRP A 40 -1.62 1.76 -1.91
N TRP A 41 -1.36 2.91 -1.24
CA TRP A 41 -1.95 3.20 0.06
C TRP A 41 -3.44 3.48 -0.02
N ASP A 42 -3.91 4.00 -1.14
CA ASP A 42 -5.34 4.19 -1.40
C ASP A 42 -6.11 2.86 -1.43
N GLU A 43 -5.46 1.78 -1.89
CA GLU A 43 -6.02 0.43 -1.93
C GLU A 43 -5.85 -0.32 -0.59
N ALA A 44 -4.75 -0.05 0.13
CA ALA A 44 -4.32 -0.82 1.29
C ALA A 44 -4.87 -0.30 2.62
N TYR A 45 -5.15 0.99 2.70
CA TYR A 45 -5.41 1.64 3.96
C TYR A 45 -6.70 1.20 4.63
N THR A 46 -6.54 0.79 5.89
CA THR A 46 -7.59 0.78 6.92
C THR A 46 -7.05 1.40 8.21
N PRO A 47 -7.91 1.88 9.13
CA PRO A 47 -7.46 2.47 10.40
C PRO A 47 -6.64 1.50 11.28
N GLU A 48 -6.76 0.20 11.05
CA GLU A 48 -6.07 -0.85 11.80
C GLU A 48 -4.61 -1.05 11.35
N VAL A 49 -4.25 -0.62 10.13
CA VAL A 49 -2.92 -0.91 9.54
C VAL A 49 -1.99 0.29 9.47
N GLY A 50 -2.50 1.52 9.69
CA GLY A 50 -1.66 2.72 9.62
C GLY A 50 -2.45 4.00 9.76
N TRP A 51 -1.93 5.11 9.20
CA TRP A 51 -2.58 6.41 9.14
C TRP A 51 -2.63 6.93 7.71
N ALA A 52 -3.62 7.78 7.43
CA ALA A 52 -3.85 8.33 6.11
C ALA A 52 -4.00 9.84 6.12
N LEU A 53 -3.50 10.47 5.06
CA LEU A 53 -3.71 11.87 4.73
C LEU A 53 -4.59 11.99 3.49
N GLY A 54 -5.19 13.17 3.32
CA GLY A 54 -5.97 13.52 2.15
C GLY A 54 -7.40 13.02 2.17
N ASP A 55 -8.12 13.32 1.10
CA ASP A 55 -9.54 13.02 0.90
C ASP A 55 -9.84 12.22 -0.38
N ARG A 56 -8.80 11.64 -1.00
CA ARG A 56 -8.84 10.93 -2.28
C ARG A 56 -9.16 11.79 -3.50
N LYS A 57 -9.14 13.12 -3.37
CA LYS A 57 -9.41 14.04 -4.50
C LYS A 57 -8.12 14.71 -4.97
N GLU A 58 -8.15 15.17 -6.20
CA GLU A 58 -7.08 15.96 -6.78
C GLU A 58 -7.35 17.45 -6.49
N HIS A 59 -6.41 18.11 -5.84
CA HIS A 59 -6.53 19.53 -5.49
C HIS A 59 -5.56 20.43 -6.27
N GLY A 60 -4.72 19.84 -7.13
CA GLY A 60 -3.71 20.57 -7.91
C GLY A 60 -2.75 21.35 -7.01
N ASP A 61 -2.35 22.52 -7.47
CA ASP A 61 -1.45 23.42 -6.72
C ASP A 61 -2.28 24.43 -5.90
N SER A 62 -2.99 23.95 -4.86
CA SER A 62 -3.78 24.78 -3.96
C SER A 62 -3.05 25.01 -2.62
N PRO A 63 -2.57 26.23 -2.33
CA PRO A 63 -1.96 26.54 -1.03
C PRO A 63 -2.92 26.37 0.14
N GLU A 64 -4.23 26.58 -0.09
CA GLU A 64 -5.27 26.38 0.92
C GLU A 64 -5.40 24.91 1.28
N TRP A 65 -5.34 24.03 0.28
CA TRP A 65 -5.35 22.58 0.51
C TRP A 65 -4.08 22.13 1.22
N ASP A 66 -2.92 22.60 0.78
CA ASP A 66 -1.63 22.28 1.41
C ASP A 66 -1.64 22.64 2.91
N ALA A 67 -2.26 23.78 3.27
CA ALA A 67 -2.41 24.18 4.66
C ALA A 67 -3.39 23.28 5.44
N GLN A 68 -4.48 22.83 4.82
CA GLN A 68 -5.43 21.91 5.44
C GLN A 68 -4.79 20.53 5.68
N GLU A 69 -4.09 20.00 4.69
CA GLU A 69 -3.41 18.71 4.80
C GLU A 69 -2.27 18.75 5.83
N ALA A 70 -1.50 19.83 5.89
CA ALA A 70 -0.51 20.04 6.95
C ALA A 70 -1.16 20.05 8.34
N ASN A 71 -2.30 20.73 8.51
CA ASN A 71 -3.04 20.71 9.76
C ASN A 71 -3.58 19.30 10.10
N GLN A 72 -4.05 18.54 9.11
CA GLN A 72 -4.45 17.13 9.30
C GLN A 72 -3.26 16.28 9.75
N LEU A 73 -2.11 16.44 9.11
CA LEU A 73 -0.88 15.75 9.48
C LEU A 73 -0.51 16.03 10.94
N TYR A 74 -0.42 17.29 11.33
CA TYR A 74 -0.07 17.66 12.71
C TYR A 74 -1.09 17.16 13.71
N HIS A 75 -2.37 17.25 13.38
CA HIS A 75 -3.43 16.75 14.25
C HIS A 75 -3.31 15.24 14.48
N LEU A 76 -3.12 14.45 13.42
CA LEU A 76 -2.95 13.00 13.55
C LEU A 76 -1.67 12.63 14.31
N LEU A 77 -0.57 13.33 14.06
CA LEU A 77 0.67 13.14 14.82
C LEU A 77 0.45 13.37 16.32
N GLU A 78 -0.19 14.47 16.70
CA GLU A 78 -0.39 14.86 18.09
C GLU A 78 -1.43 13.99 18.82
N THR A 79 -2.51 13.61 18.13
CA THR A 79 -3.65 12.94 18.79
C THR A 79 -3.63 11.42 18.66
N GLU A 80 -2.94 10.87 17.67
CA GLU A 80 -2.96 9.43 17.42
C GLU A 80 -1.56 8.80 17.39
N VAL A 81 -0.66 9.29 16.53
CA VAL A 81 0.64 8.65 16.27
C VAL A 81 1.54 8.69 17.51
N ILE A 82 1.77 9.89 18.05
CA ILE A 82 2.62 10.09 19.23
C ILE A 82 2.04 9.34 20.45
N PRO A 83 0.75 9.46 20.79
CA PRO A 83 0.18 8.67 21.88
C PRO A 83 0.31 7.16 21.65
N ALA A 84 0.02 6.65 20.45
CA ALA A 84 0.15 5.22 20.18
C ALA A 84 1.58 4.69 20.39
N PHE A 85 2.59 5.50 20.09
CA PHE A 85 4.00 5.12 20.25
C PHE A 85 4.49 5.20 21.70
N TYR A 86 4.09 6.23 22.44
CA TYR A 86 4.59 6.50 23.79
C TYR A 86 3.71 5.96 24.92
N ASP A 87 2.44 5.65 24.67
CA ASP A 87 1.56 5.03 25.68
C ASP A 87 1.93 3.54 25.81
N ARG A 88 2.53 3.22 26.96
CA ARG A 88 3.09 1.89 27.24
C ARG A 88 2.41 1.25 28.43
N ASN A 89 2.19 -0.06 28.33
CA ASN A 89 1.67 -0.84 29.44
C ASN A 89 2.75 -1.05 30.53
N GLU A 90 2.39 -1.77 31.60
CA GLU A 90 3.30 -2.10 32.73
C GLU A 90 4.60 -2.84 32.31
N LYS A 91 4.63 -3.42 31.11
CA LYS A 91 5.79 -4.12 30.53
C LYS A 91 6.55 -3.27 29.50
N GLU A 92 6.34 -1.96 29.49
CA GLU A 92 6.95 -1.01 28.55
C GLU A 92 6.62 -1.30 27.07
N VAL A 93 5.51 -1.99 26.77
CA VAL A 93 5.08 -2.32 25.42
C VAL A 93 4.00 -1.33 24.95
N PRO A 94 4.19 -0.63 23.81
CA PRO A 94 3.18 0.22 23.21
C PRO A 94 2.14 -0.64 22.48
N LEU A 95 1.03 -0.97 23.16
CA LEU A 95 0.08 -1.96 22.69
C LEU A 95 -0.60 -1.55 21.38
N LEU A 96 -1.04 -0.30 21.26
CA LEU A 96 -1.69 0.20 20.04
C LEU A 96 -0.73 0.19 18.85
N TRP A 97 0.49 0.65 19.04
CA TRP A 97 1.54 0.62 18.02
C TRP A 97 1.82 -0.81 17.55
N THR A 98 2.05 -1.70 18.50
CA THR A 98 2.34 -3.11 18.20
C THR A 98 1.17 -3.81 17.50
N ALA A 99 -0.07 -3.47 17.85
CA ALA A 99 -1.25 -3.98 17.16
C ALA A 99 -1.27 -3.55 15.69
N LYS A 100 -1.06 -2.25 15.41
CA LYS A 100 -0.98 -1.74 14.02
C LYS A 100 0.14 -2.40 13.22
N MET A 101 1.35 -2.51 13.81
CA MET A 101 2.48 -3.23 13.16
C MET A 101 2.07 -4.64 12.74
N ARG A 102 1.48 -5.40 13.66
CA ARG A 102 1.09 -6.79 13.40
C ARG A 102 -0.01 -6.90 12.36
N ASN A 103 -1.04 -6.06 12.43
CA ASN A 103 -2.12 -6.04 11.47
C ASN A 103 -1.59 -5.67 10.08
N SER A 104 -0.82 -4.59 9.99
CA SER A 104 -0.20 -4.15 8.75
C SER A 104 0.62 -5.26 8.10
N MET A 105 1.52 -5.90 8.84
CA MET A 105 2.32 -7.01 8.30
C MET A 105 1.48 -8.22 7.92
N ALA A 106 0.50 -8.60 8.74
CA ALA A 106 -0.29 -9.81 8.52
C ALA A 106 -1.25 -9.69 7.34
N GLU A 107 -1.88 -8.53 7.18
CA GLU A 107 -2.89 -8.30 6.15
C GLU A 107 -2.28 -7.88 4.82
N LEU A 108 -1.35 -6.90 4.86
CA LEU A 108 -0.88 -6.27 3.64
C LEU A 108 0.31 -6.99 2.99
N THR A 109 1.17 -7.68 3.76
CA THR A 109 2.31 -8.38 3.15
C THR A 109 1.88 -9.44 2.14
N PRO A 110 0.90 -10.32 2.41
CA PRO A 110 0.40 -11.25 1.41
C PRO A 110 -0.26 -10.56 0.23
N GLN A 111 -1.05 -9.52 0.51
CA GLN A 111 -1.83 -8.78 -0.49
C GLN A 111 -0.94 -8.09 -1.52
N PHE A 112 0.16 -7.48 -1.08
CA PHE A 112 1.09 -6.75 -1.94
C PHE A 112 2.39 -7.53 -2.23
N SER A 113 2.32 -8.85 -2.22
CA SER A 113 3.46 -9.72 -2.49
C SER A 113 3.67 -10.00 -3.99
N THR A 114 4.93 -10.11 -4.40
CA THR A 114 5.29 -10.58 -5.75
C THR A 114 4.75 -11.97 -6.06
N ASN A 115 4.64 -12.84 -5.05
CA ASN A 115 4.07 -14.18 -5.24
C ASN A 115 2.60 -14.12 -5.68
N ARG A 116 1.78 -13.26 -5.06
CA ARG A 116 0.40 -13.03 -5.49
C ARG A 116 0.37 -12.49 -6.92
N THR A 117 1.15 -11.47 -7.21
CA THR A 117 1.22 -10.85 -8.53
C THR A 117 1.58 -11.89 -9.59
N LEU A 118 2.63 -12.68 -9.38
CA LEU A 118 3.04 -13.72 -10.30
C LEU A 118 1.94 -14.75 -10.55
N LYS A 119 1.28 -15.19 -9.48
CA LYS A 119 0.17 -16.15 -9.57
C LYS A 119 -0.99 -15.60 -10.40
N GLU A 120 -1.45 -14.40 -10.08
CA GLU A 120 -2.57 -13.74 -10.78
C GLU A 120 -2.25 -13.50 -12.26
N TYR A 121 -1.05 -12.99 -12.60
CA TYR A 121 -0.64 -12.84 -13.99
C TYR A 121 -0.59 -14.18 -14.73
N THR A 122 -0.09 -15.21 -14.08
CA THR A 122 -0.02 -16.54 -14.70
C THR A 122 -1.41 -17.12 -14.97
N GLU A 123 -2.29 -17.08 -13.98
CA GLU A 123 -3.62 -17.70 -14.08
C GLU A 123 -4.59 -16.88 -14.95
N GLN A 124 -4.54 -15.54 -14.87
CA GLN A 124 -5.51 -14.70 -15.54
C GLN A 124 -5.10 -14.26 -16.95
N TYR A 125 -3.79 -14.25 -17.25
CA TYR A 125 -3.30 -13.75 -18.52
C TYR A 125 -2.45 -14.75 -19.29
N TYR A 126 -1.40 -15.31 -18.72
CA TYR A 126 -0.43 -16.14 -19.45
C TYR A 126 -1.03 -17.48 -19.89
N ILE A 127 -1.72 -18.18 -18.99
CA ILE A 127 -2.36 -19.46 -19.32
C ILE A 127 -3.48 -19.26 -20.36
N PRO A 128 -4.44 -18.34 -20.18
CA PRO A 128 -5.45 -18.09 -21.20
C PRO A 128 -4.89 -17.66 -22.57
N ALA A 129 -3.87 -16.80 -22.58
CA ALA A 129 -3.22 -16.39 -23.82
C ALA A 129 -2.54 -17.56 -24.53
N ALA A 130 -1.84 -18.43 -23.80
CA ALA A 130 -1.22 -19.63 -24.37
C ALA A 130 -2.27 -20.61 -24.92
N GLN A 131 -3.41 -20.76 -24.27
CA GLN A 131 -4.53 -21.59 -24.75
C GLN A 131 -5.15 -21.01 -26.01
N ALA A 132 -5.42 -19.71 -26.05
CA ALA A 132 -5.94 -19.04 -27.24
C ALA A 132 -4.99 -19.19 -28.44
N TYR A 133 -3.69 -19.02 -28.23
CA TYR A 133 -2.67 -19.20 -29.25
C TYR A 133 -2.67 -20.62 -29.82
N LYS A 134 -2.73 -21.65 -28.97
CA LYS A 134 -2.81 -23.06 -29.42
C LYS A 134 -4.05 -23.32 -30.26
N THR A 135 -5.20 -22.74 -29.89
CA THR A 135 -6.45 -22.87 -30.65
C THR A 135 -6.31 -22.28 -32.06
N VAL A 136 -5.71 -21.10 -32.16
CA VAL A 136 -5.46 -20.44 -33.46
C VAL A 136 -4.54 -21.30 -34.34
N LEU A 137 -3.45 -21.82 -33.79
CA LEU A 137 -2.56 -22.70 -34.56
C LEU A 137 -3.27 -23.95 -35.09
N GLN A 138 -4.08 -24.62 -34.26
CA GLN A 138 -4.85 -25.79 -34.68
C GLN A 138 -5.86 -25.46 -35.81
N GLN A 139 -6.48 -24.28 -35.75
CA GLN A 139 -7.38 -23.81 -36.82
C GLN A 139 -6.63 -23.54 -38.12
N MET A 140 -5.45 -22.91 -38.06
CA MET A 140 -4.64 -22.66 -39.25
C MET A 140 -4.19 -24.00 -39.89
N GLU A 141 -3.67 -24.94 -39.13
CA GLU A 141 -3.29 -26.26 -39.64
C GLU A 141 -4.45 -27.05 -40.25
N SER A 142 -5.67 -26.83 -39.79
CA SER A 142 -6.87 -27.44 -40.34
C SER A 142 -7.31 -26.85 -41.69
N LEU A 143 -6.97 -25.56 -41.91
CA LEU A 143 -7.24 -24.89 -43.18
C LEU A 143 -6.25 -25.28 -44.28
N ASP A 144 -4.98 -25.45 -43.91
CA ASP A 144 -3.92 -25.84 -44.86
C ASP A 144 -4.06 -27.29 -45.37
N ARG A 145 -4.85 -28.12 -44.72
CA ARG A 145 -5.11 -29.51 -45.11
C ARG A 145 -6.32 -29.69 -46.05
N LYS A 146 -7.02 -28.63 -46.37
CA LYS A 146 -8.15 -28.61 -47.29
C LYS A 146 -7.73 -28.08 -48.66
#